data_69416e8c69f794e2bca8bf29407f23e3
#
_entry.id   69416e8c69f794e2bca8bf29407f23e3
#
_cell.length_a   1.000
_cell.length_b   1.000
_cell.length_c   1.000
_cell.angle_alpha   90.00
_cell.angle_beta   90.00
_cell.angle_gamma   90.00
#
_symmetry.space_group_name_H-M   'P 1'
#
loop_
_entity.id
_entity.type
_entity.pdbx_description
1 polymer ?
#
loop_
_entity_poly.entity_id
_entity_poly.type
_entity_poly.pdbx_seq_one_letter_code
_entity_poly.pdbx_strand_id
1 'polypeptide(L)'
;MKQIVFDASYLVLGLGDVYLGAPLATPVDPSHRLVTTKYNPARTWTAEGSVGIGGSYMCIYGMEGPGGYQFVGRTIPVWRNQGFGDLGEECWLLRNFDQIRYREVDAHELLEIREACASDAYFPETQAIHLDLGAYEEKLTQNEAQITEFNQTRQQAFADELERWKVSGSLTFSSSQVPSALDLGVEQPDGEEITSPISACVWKVLLADNEAVEEGQEIIVLESMKTEVPVTATCAGTITWLVVEGQTVSAGQTLAVLAS
;
A
#
# COMPACT_ATOMS: atom_id res chain seq x y z
N MET A 1 10.43 3.15 -17.89
CA MET A 1 10.15 2.98 -16.44
C MET A 1 11.24 2.19 -15.73
N LYS A 2 11.53 0.93 -16.09
CA LYS A 2 12.55 0.09 -15.44
C LYS A 2 13.89 0.81 -15.29
N GLN A 3 14.45 1.38 -16.37
CA GLN A 3 15.72 2.09 -16.36
C GLN A 3 15.72 3.27 -15.36
N ILE A 4 14.63 4.05 -15.30
CA ILE A 4 14.51 5.19 -14.37
C ILE A 4 14.62 4.73 -12.91
N VAL A 5 14.04 3.56 -12.57
CA VAL A 5 14.09 3.02 -11.20
C VAL A 5 15.51 2.61 -10.82
N PHE A 6 16.26 1.99 -11.74
CA PHE A 6 17.63 1.53 -11.47
C PHE A 6 18.68 2.64 -11.55
N ASP A 7 18.47 3.69 -12.37
CA ASP A 7 19.37 4.84 -12.46
C ASP A 7 19.20 5.81 -11.29
N ALA A 8 18.05 5.75 -10.59
CA ALA A 8 17.75 6.64 -9.49
C ALA A 8 18.60 6.34 -8.24
N SER A 9 19.02 7.42 -7.56
CA SER A 9 19.45 7.39 -6.17
C SER A 9 18.33 7.95 -5.30
N TYR A 10 17.79 7.13 -4.39
CA TYR A 10 16.65 7.50 -3.56
C TYR A 10 17.12 7.98 -2.20
N LEU A 11 16.78 9.21 -1.83
CA LEU A 11 17.05 9.78 -0.51
C LEU A 11 15.93 9.39 0.46
N VAL A 12 16.27 8.74 1.55
CA VAL A 12 15.36 8.38 2.65
C VAL A 12 15.01 9.65 3.43
N LEU A 13 13.74 10.04 3.42
CA LEU A 13 13.23 11.22 4.13
C LEU A 13 12.63 10.86 5.49
N GLY A 14 12.27 9.60 5.69
CA GLY A 14 11.69 9.10 6.92
C GLY A 14 11.55 7.59 6.91
N LEU A 15 11.32 7.02 8.08
CA LEU A 15 10.98 5.61 8.25
C LEU A 15 9.55 5.50 8.76
N GLY A 16 8.78 4.55 8.22
CA GLY A 16 7.41 4.29 8.63
C GLY A 16 7.37 3.55 9.97
N ASP A 17 6.41 3.93 10.80
CA ASP A 17 6.10 3.29 12.07
C ASP A 17 5.15 2.09 11.93
N VAL A 18 4.23 2.15 10.98
CA VAL A 18 3.23 1.09 10.72
C VAL A 18 3.87 -0.14 10.06
N TYR A 19 4.78 0.10 9.11
CA TYR A 19 5.61 -0.94 8.50
C TYR A 19 7.04 -0.72 8.96
N LEU A 20 7.42 -1.36 10.03
CA LEU A 20 8.66 -1.16 10.76
C LEU A 20 9.88 -1.03 9.84
N GLY A 21 10.60 0.07 9.98
CA GLY A 21 11.78 0.37 9.18
C GLY A 21 11.54 0.61 7.68
N ALA A 22 10.27 0.67 7.23
CA ALA A 22 9.95 0.93 5.84
C ALA A 22 10.39 2.35 5.44
N PRO A 23 11.30 2.52 4.46
CA PRO A 23 11.74 3.84 4.04
C PRO A 23 10.63 4.54 3.26
N LEU A 24 10.49 5.85 3.51
CA LEU A 24 9.80 6.77 2.63
C LEU A 24 10.88 7.58 1.91
N ALA A 25 11.13 7.26 0.64
CA ALA A 25 12.24 7.82 -0.09
C ALA A 25 11.81 8.45 -1.43
N THR A 26 12.59 9.42 -1.91
CA THR A 26 12.37 10.08 -3.21
C THR A 26 13.67 10.15 -3.99
N PRO A 27 13.65 10.06 -5.34
CA PRO A 27 14.84 10.26 -6.13
C PRO A 27 15.46 11.63 -5.89
N VAL A 28 16.77 11.66 -5.69
CA VAL A 28 17.56 12.91 -5.59
C VAL A 28 17.42 13.72 -6.88
N ASP A 29 17.55 13.06 -8.02
CA ASP A 29 17.39 13.69 -9.34
C ASP A 29 15.89 13.78 -9.68
N PRO A 30 15.34 14.99 -9.91
CA PRO A 30 13.93 15.16 -10.24
C PRO A 30 13.50 14.47 -11.53
N SER A 31 14.42 14.22 -12.47
CA SER A 31 14.13 13.51 -13.73
C SER A 31 13.89 12.01 -13.54
N HIS A 32 14.15 11.48 -12.34
CA HIS A 32 13.85 10.10 -11.99
C HIS A 32 12.58 9.96 -11.13
N ARG A 33 11.89 11.06 -10.80
CA ARG A 33 10.70 11.04 -9.93
C ARG A 33 9.45 10.57 -10.68
N LEU A 34 9.23 9.27 -10.66
CA LEU A 34 7.96 8.69 -11.11
C LEU A 34 6.84 9.07 -10.14
N VAL A 35 5.65 9.30 -10.67
CA VAL A 35 4.44 9.57 -9.87
C VAL A 35 3.38 8.55 -10.23
N THR A 36 2.79 7.91 -9.23
CA THR A 36 1.74 6.90 -9.42
C THR A 36 0.55 7.19 -8.52
N THR A 37 -0.61 6.65 -8.89
CA THR A 37 -1.76 6.56 -7.99
C THR A 37 -1.53 5.46 -6.96
N LYS A 38 -2.24 5.53 -5.83
CA LYS A 38 -2.36 4.42 -4.89
C LYS A 38 -3.59 3.58 -5.22
N TYR A 39 -3.53 2.29 -4.96
CA TYR A 39 -4.72 1.43 -5.01
C TYR A 39 -5.72 1.84 -3.92
N ASN A 40 -6.99 1.90 -4.29
CA ASN A 40 -8.10 2.07 -3.36
C ASN A 40 -9.25 1.13 -3.79
N PRO A 41 -9.61 0.13 -2.97
CA PRO A 41 -8.99 -0.22 -1.69
C PRO A 41 -7.54 -0.69 -1.82
N ALA A 42 -6.77 -0.59 -0.75
CA ALA A 42 -5.43 -1.16 -0.70
C ALA A 42 -5.46 -2.69 -0.85
N ARG A 43 -4.38 -3.29 -1.38
CA ARG A 43 -4.24 -4.75 -1.36
C ARG A 43 -4.27 -5.24 0.09
N THR A 44 -4.94 -6.34 0.34
CA THR A 44 -5.00 -6.97 1.66
C THR A 44 -3.68 -7.57 2.10
N TRP A 45 -2.82 -7.95 1.14
CA TRP A 45 -1.51 -8.52 1.40
C TRP A 45 -0.46 -8.02 0.40
N THR A 46 0.72 -7.72 0.91
CA THR A 46 1.93 -7.35 0.16
C THR A 46 3.11 -8.04 0.84
N ALA A 47 3.91 -8.74 0.07
CA ALA A 47 5.05 -9.48 0.60
C ALA A 47 6.11 -8.53 1.19
N GLU A 48 6.79 -8.99 2.23
CA GLU A 48 7.99 -8.36 2.76
C GLU A 48 9.06 -8.18 1.67
N GLY A 49 9.79 -7.07 1.70
CA GLY A 49 10.77 -6.69 0.68
C GLY A 49 10.16 -6.15 -0.61
N SER A 50 8.83 -6.06 -0.72
CA SER A 50 8.18 -5.43 -1.88
C SER A 50 8.57 -3.96 -1.98
N VAL A 51 8.89 -3.52 -3.20
CA VAL A 51 9.18 -2.13 -3.52
C VAL A 51 7.98 -1.54 -4.25
N GLY A 52 7.46 -0.44 -3.74
CA GLY A 52 6.31 0.24 -4.33
C GLY A 52 6.51 1.74 -4.47
N ILE A 53 5.80 2.34 -5.42
CA ILE A 53 5.73 3.79 -5.61
C ILE A 53 4.29 4.23 -5.40
N GLY A 54 4.11 5.25 -4.57
CA GLY A 54 2.80 5.86 -4.31
C GLY A 54 2.91 7.38 -4.16
N GLY A 55 2.21 8.12 -5.01
CA GLY A 55 2.54 9.52 -5.24
C GLY A 55 3.94 9.61 -5.83
N SER A 56 4.80 10.46 -5.29
CA SER A 56 6.19 10.63 -5.70
C SER A 56 7.20 9.89 -4.81
N TYR A 57 6.72 9.04 -3.91
CA TYR A 57 7.56 8.36 -2.93
C TYR A 57 7.70 6.88 -3.25
N MET A 58 8.90 6.37 -3.05
CA MET A 58 9.23 4.97 -3.03
C MET A 58 9.19 4.47 -1.58
N CYS A 59 8.68 3.26 -1.39
CA CYS A 59 8.66 2.55 -0.11
C CYS A 59 9.13 1.12 -0.31
N ILE A 60 9.81 0.57 0.68
CA ILE A 60 10.11 -0.88 0.79
C ILE A 60 9.30 -1.40 1.98
N TYR A 61 8.50 -2.43 1.75
CA TYR A 61 7.71 -3.05 2.83
C TYR A 61 8.63 -3.88 3.73
N GLY A 62 8.87 -3.43 4.95
CA GLY A 62 9.74 -4.12 5.92
C GLY A 62 9.14 -5.41 6.48
N MET A 63 7.82 -5.59 6.36
CA MET A 63 7.08 -6.76 6.79
C MET A 63 5.87 -6.98 5.88
N GLU A 64 5.27 -8.16 5.97
CA GLU A 64 4.02 -8.47 5.26
C GLU A 64 2.86 -7.64 5.82
N GLY A 65 1.97 -7.21 4.91
CA GLY A 65 0.80 -6.43 5.31
C GLY A 65 0.04 -5.86 4.12
N PRO A 66 -1.04 -5.11 4.37
CA PRO A 66 -1.77 -4.43 3.30
C PRO A 66 -0.89 -3.36 2.63
N GLY A 67 -1.16 -3.05 1.37
CA GLY A 67 -0.37 -2.07 0.63
C GLY A 67 -1.10 -1.42 -0.53
N GLY A 68 -1.08 -0.08 -0.57
CA GLY A 68 -1.71 0.70 -1.62
C GLY A 68 -0.76 1.21 -2.72
N TYR A 69 0.55 1.07 -2.57
CA TYR A 69 1.52 1.56 -3.55
C TYR A 69 1.57 0.66 -4.79
N GLN A 70 1.84 1.25 -5.95
CA GLN A 70 2.07 0.51 -7.19
C GLN A 70 3.36 -0.31 -7.05
N PHE A 71 3.23 -1.60 -7.27
CA PHE A 71 4.33 -2.54 -7.12
C PHE A 71 5.31 -2.41 -8.30
N VAL A 72 6.61 -2.24 -8.00
CA VAL A 72 7.66 -2.09 -9.01
C VAL A 72 8.73 -3.18 -8.94
N GLY A 73 8.82 -3.90 -7.83
CA GLY A 73 9.79 -4.98 -7.68
C GLY A 73 9.87 -5.50 -6.26
N ARG A 74 10.89 -6.32 -6.02
CA ARG A 74 11.20 -6.88 -4.70
C ARG A 74 12.69 -6.73 -4.43
N THR A 75 13.06 -6.57 -3.15
CA THR A 75 14.45 -6.41 -2.70
C THR A 75 14.74 -7.25 -1.45
N ILE A 76 15.91 -7.08 -0.90
CA ILE A 76 16.33 -7.69 0.37
C ILE A 76 15.53 -7.13 1.56
N PRO A 77 15.52 -7.82 2.72
CA PRO A 77 14.91 -7.30 3.94
C PRO A 77 15.50 -5.97 4.37
N VAL A 78 14.66 -5.03 4.80
CA VAL A 78 15.05 -3.74 5.39
C VAL A 78 14.74 -3.68 6.89
N TRP A 79 14.14 -4.72 7.42
CA TRP A 79 13.82 -4.89 8.83
C TRP A 79 14.05 -6.33 9.27
N ARG A 80 14.66 -6.54 10.45
CA ARG A 80 14.98 -7.87 11.00
C ARG A 80 15.03 -7.80 12.52
N ASN A 81 14.44 -8.77 13.22
CA ASN A 81 14.44 -8.83 14.67
C ASN A 81 15.85 -8.90 15.29
N GLN A 82 16.77 -9.60 14.62
CA GLN A 82 18.15 -9.80 15.08
C GLN A 82 19.11 -8.68 14.65
N GLY A 83 18.58 -7.61 14.02
CA GLY A 83 19.43 -6.52 13.49
C GLY A 83 20.19 -6.90 12.22
N PHE A 84 21.18 -6.10 11.86
CA PHE A 84 21.93 -6.19 10.61
C PHE A 84 23.44 -6.40 10.83
N GLY A 85 23.83 -7.03 11.94
CA GLY A 85 25.23 -7.37 12.22
C GLY A 85 26.14 -6.15 12.24
N ASP A 86 27.20 -6.15 11.41
CA ASP A 86 28.18 -5.06 11.35
C ASP A 86 27.60 -3.72 10.86
N LEU A 87 26.42 -3.73 10.20
CA LEU A 87 25.73 -2.51 9.77
C LEU A 87 24.93 -1.84 10.90
N GLY A 88 24.68 -2.52 12.01
CA GLY A 88 24.04 -2.00 13.20
C GLY A 88 23.20 -3.02 13.95
N GLU A 89 23.05 -2.81 15.26
CA GLU A 89 22.22 -3.64 16.14
C GLU A 89 20.72 -3.32 16.01
N GLU A 90 20.38 -2.23 15.33
CA GLU A 90 19.00 -1.80 15.11
C GLU A 90 18.24 -2.78 14.22
N CYS A 91 16.95 -2.95 14.47
CA CYS A 91 16.09 -3.83 13.68
C CYS A 91 15.85 -3.35 12.24
N TRP A 92 16.13 -2.08 11.94
CA TRP A 92 15.99 -1.47 10.62
C TRP A 92 17.35 -1.20 9.98
N LEU A 93 17.43 -1.46 8.68
CA LEU A 93 18.65 -1.28 7.88
C LEU A 93 18.96 0.19 7.59
N LEU A 94 17.93 0.97 7.31
CA LEU A 94 18.05 2.31 6.74
C LEU A 94 17.84 3.39 7.80
N ARG A 95 18.45 4.54 7.59
CA ARG A 95 18.31 5.74 8.43
C ARG A 95 17.86 6.93 7.60
N ASN A 96 17.38 7.97 8.26
CA ASN A 96 17.09 9.24 7.60
C ASN A 96 18.34 9.75 6.89
N PHE A 97 18.15 10.20 5.66
CA PHE A 97 19.17 10.73 4.74
C PHE A 97 20.11 9.67 4.14
N ASP A 98 19.95 8.39 4.43
CA ASP A 98 20.60 7.35 3.63
C ASP A 98 20.13 7.41 2.18
N GLN A 99 21.01 7.02 1.25
CA GLN A 99 20.69 6.92 -0.16
C GLN A 99 20.63 5.46 -0.58
N ILE A 100 19.54 5.09 -1.26
CA ILE A 100 19.31 3.73 -1.77
C ILE A 100 19.58 3.73 -3.27
N ARG A 101 20.38 2.78 -3.73
CA ARG A 101 20.56 2.44 -5.14
C ARG A 101 20.24 0.97 -5.36
N TYR A 102 19.47 0.69 -6.39
CA TYR A 102 19.11 -0.68 -6.75
C TYR A 102 20.06 -1.25 -7.79
N ARG A 103 20.49 -2.48 -7.57
CA ARG A 103 21.15 -3.33 -8.57
C ARG A 103 20.11 -4.30 -9.14
N GLU A 104 20.03 -4.40 -10.44
CA GLU A 104 19.18 -5.38 -11.09
C GLU A 104 19.74 -6.79 -10.90
N VAL A 105 18.88 -7.70 -10.48
CA VAL A 105 19.14 -9.13 -10.37
C VAL A 105 17.94 -9.90 -10.92
N ASP A 106 18.14 -11.14 -11.32
CA ASP A 106 17.04 -12.02 -11.67
C ASP A 106 16.34 -12.62 -10.43
N ALA A 107 15.26 -13.34 -10.65
CA ALA A 107 14.46 -13.89 -9.54
C ALA A 107 15.22 -14.94 -8.74
N HIS A 108 16.07 -15.74 -9.37
CA HIS A 108 16.84 -16.79 -8.70
C HIS A 108 17.94 -16.16 -7.83
N GLU A 109 18.72 -15.22 -8.38
CA GLU A 109 19.74 -14.49 -7.66
C GLU A 109 19.15 -13.73 -6.47
N LEU A 110 17.96 -13.11 -6.62
CA LEU A 110 17.30 -12.44 -5.50
C LEU A 110 16.95 -13.41 -4.37
N LEU A 111 16.45 -14.61 -4.68
CA LEU A 111 16.13 -15.62 -3.67
C LEU A 111 17.38 -16.08 -2.92
N GLU A 112 18.46 -16.36 -3.63
CA GLU A 112 19.75 -16.74 -3.02
C GLU A 112 20.28 -15.64 -2.08
N ILE A 113 20.25 -14.37 -2.53
CA ILE A 113 20.66 -13.23 -1.69
C ILE A 113 19.77 -13.12 -0.44
N ARG A 114 18.46 -13.30 -0.57
CA ARG A 114 17.53 -13.23 0.57
C ARG A 114 17.76 -14.36 1.57
N GLU A 115 18.06 -15.59 1.12
CA GLU A 115 18.46 -16.71 1.98
C GLU A 115 19.79 -16.40 2.69
N ALA A 116 20.75 -15.83 1.98
CA ALA A 116 22.02 -15.39 2.56
C ALA A 116 21.83 -14.25 3.58
N CYS A 117 20.91 -13.32 3.35
CA CYS A 117 20.51 -12.33 4.35
C CYS A 117 19.94 -13.01 5.62
N ALA A 118 19.08 -14.02 5.46
CA ALA A 118 18.44 -14.70 6.59
C ALA A 118 19.44 -15.45 7.49
N SER A 119 20.58 -15.86 6.92
CA SER A 119 21.67 -16.56 7.61
C SER A 119 22.86 -15.68 7.97
N ASP A 120 22.75 -14.35 7.89
CA ASP A 120 23.82 -13.38 8.10
C ASP A 120 25.06 -13.55 7.18
N ALA A 121 24.88 -14.26 6.07
CA ALA A 121 25.95 -14.48 5.09
C ALA A 121 26.02 -13.36 4.02
N TYR A 122 25.08 -12.45 4.00
CA TYR A 122 25.05 -11.31 3.07
C TYR A 122 24.51 -10.06 3.74
N PHE A 123 25.22 -8.95 3.53
CA PHE A 123 24.79 -7.60 3.86
C PHE A 123 24.98 -6.69 2.63
N PRO A 124 24.11 -5.69 2.42
CA PRO A 124 24.28 -4.78 1.31
C PRO A 124 25.56 -3.95 1.48
N GLU A 125 26.21 -3.67 0.36
CA GLU A 125 27.37 -2.78 0.34
C GLU A 125 26.95 -1.37 0.75
N THR A 126 27.73 -0.76 1.63
CA THR A 126 27.52 0.62 2.09
C THR A 126 28.75 1.47 1.79
N GLN A 127 28.52 2.71 1.42
CA GLN A 127 29.56 3.69 1.15
C GLN A 127 29.22 5.01 1.83
N ALA A 128 30.16 5.58 2.58
CA ALA A 128 30.00 6.94 3.08
C ALA A 128 30.10 7.93 1.92
N ILE A 129 29.07 8.77 1.80
CA ILE A 129 29.01 9.82 0.80
C ILE A 129 28.68 11.16 1.46
N HIS A 130 29.03 12.25 0.81
CA HIS A 130 28.62 13.60 1.18
C HIS A 130 27.74 14.18 0.07
N LEU A 131 26.59 14.69 0.43
CA LEU A 131 25.76 15.48 -0.48
C LEU A 131 26.23 16.93 -0.41
N ASP A 132 26.92 17.39 -1.45
CA ASP A 132 27.24 18.79 -1.63
C ASP A 132 26.02 19.52 -2.17
N LEU A 133 25.44 20.38 -1.35
CA LEU A 133 24.21 21.10 -1.70
C LEU A 133 24.45 22.11 -2.82
N GLY A 134 25.61 22.79 -2.83
CA GLY A 134 25.97 23.73 -3.88
C GLY A 134 26.12 23.05 -5.24
N ALA A 135 26.85 21.93 -5.30
CA ALA A 135 26.97 21.13 -6.51
C ALA A 135 25.62 20.54 -6.97
N TYR A 136 24.74 20.22 -6.02
CA TYR A 136 23.39 19.76 -6.34
C TYR A 136 22.53 20.87 -6.97
N GLU A 137 22.55 22.09 -6.42
CA GLU A 137 21.84 23.26 -6.96
C GLU A 137 22.35 23.65 -8.34
N GLU A 138 23.66 23.63 -8.55
CA GLU A 138 24.27 23.85 -9.87
C GLU A 138 23.79 22.81 -10.89
N LYS A 139 23.75 21.53 -10.51
CA LYS A 139 23.24 20.44 -11.37
C LYS A 139 21.77 20.64 -11.72
N LEU A 140 20.93 21.06 -10.77
CA LEU A 140 19.52 21.36 -11.03
C LEU A 140 19.37 22.49 -12.05
N THR A 141 20.15 23.56 -11.90
CA THR A 141 20.13 24.71 -12.80
C THR A 141 20.60 24.32 -14.22
N GLN A 142 21.68 23.54 -14.33
CA GLN A 142 22.17 23.07 -15.61
C GLN A 142 21.20 22.18 -16.36
N ASN A 143 20.40 21.40 -15.64
CA ASN A 143 19.44 20.44 -16.20
C ASN A 143 17.99 20.94 -16.17
N GLU A 144 17.73 22.21 -15.87
CA GLU A 144 16.39 22.76 -15.68
C GLU A 144 15.45 22.48 -16.86
N ALA A 145 15.92 22.65 -18.08
CA ALA A 145 15.13 22.40 -19.29
C ALA A 145 14.71 20.93 -19.39
N GLN A 146 15.64 19.99 -19.15
CA GLN A 146 15.39 18.56 -19.21
C GLN A 146 14.44 18.11 -18.09
N ILE A 147 14.63 18.64 -16.88
CA ILE A 147 13.75 18.38 -15.73
C ILE A 147 12.34 18.88 -16.02
N THR A 148 12.21 20.06 -16.62
CA THR A 148 10.92 20.64 -16.99
C THR A 148 10.19 19.80 -18.04
N GLU A 149 10.88 19.39 -19.10
CA GLU A 149 10.35 18.52 -20.15
C GLU A 149 9.89 17.17 -19.56
N PHE A 150 10.71 16.54 -18.71
CA PHE A 150 10.34 15.30 -18.02
C PHE A 150 9.09 15.48 -17.16
N ASN A 151 9.01 16.57 -16.38
CA ASN A 151 7.87 16.86 -15.53
C ASN A 151 6.59 17.06 -16.34
N GLN A 152 6.64 17.78 -17.46
CA GLN A 152 5.50 17.97 -18.36
C GLN A 152 5.03 16.65 -18.94
N THR A 153 5.94 15.86 -19.49
CA THR A 153 5.65 14.52 -20.05
C THR A 153 5.01 13.61 -18.99
N ARG A 154 5.55 13.61 -17.78
CA ARG A 154 5.02 12.83 -16.66
C ARG A 154 3.62 13.28 -16.24
N GLN A 155 3.38 14.59 -16.14
CA GLN A 155 2.08 15.16 -15.79
C GLN A 155 1.03 14.81 -16.84
N GLN A 156 1.38 14.92 -18.12
CA GLN A 156 0.48 14.56 -19.20
C GLN A 156 0.14 13.06 -19.17
N ALA A 157 1.15 12.20 -19.07
CA ALA A 157 0.95 10.75 -18.99
C ALA A 157 0.09 10.34 -17.78
N PHE A 158 0.26 11.02 -16.63
CA PHE A 158 -0.56 10.79 -15.45
C PHE A 158 -2.03 11.22 -15.66
N ALA A 159 -2.24 12.39 -16.29
CA ALA A 159 -3.59 12.90 -16.59
C ALA A 159 -4.32 11.98 -17.59
N ASP A 160 -3.63 11.52 -18.64
CA ASP A 160 -4.17 10.60 -19.64
C ASP A 160 -4.56 9.25 -19.02
N GLU A 161 -3.73 8.74 -18.12
CA GLU A 161 -4.02 7.47 -17.42
C GLU A 161 -5.18 7.62 -16.44
N LEU A 162 -5.24 8.72 -15.70
CA LEU A 162 -6.34 9.02 -14.78
C LEU A 162 -7.67 9.11 -15.53
N GLU A 163 -7.68 9.74 -16.72
CA GLU A 163 -8.88 9.81 -17.54
C GLU A 163 -9.28 8.43 -18.09
N ARG A 164 -8.32 7.60 -18.49
CA ARG A 164 -8.59 6.20 -18.86
C ARG A 164 -9.24 5.42 -17.72
N TRP A 165 -8.76 5.60 -16.50
CA TRP A 165 -9.33 4.94 -15.33
C TRP A 165 -10.74 5.42 -15.00
N LYS A 166 -11.04 6.72 -15.19
CA LYS A 166 -12.40 7.25 -15.05
C LYS A 166 -13.35 6.61 -16.05
N VAL A 167 -12.95 6.59 -17.32
CA VAL A 167 -13.77 6.02 -18.40
C VAL A 167 -13.99 4.53 -18.25
N SER A 168 -12.99 3.77 -17.78
CA SER A 168 -13.08 2.33 -17.57
C SER A 168 -13.75 1.94 -16.22
N GLY A 169 -14.07 2.90 -15.35
CA GLY A 169 -14.58 2.64 -14.00
C GLY A 169 -13.53 2.09 -13.03
N SER A 170 -12.24 2.07 -13.42
CA SER A 170 -11.16 1.49 -12.61
C SER A 170 -10.74 2.36 -11.42
N LEU A 171 -11.25 3.59 -11.30
CA LEU A 171 -11.03 4.45 -10.13
C LEU A 171 -11.74 3.91 -8.88
N THR A 172 -12.85 3.23 -9.08
CA THR A 172 -13.62 2.55 -8.05
C THR A 172 -13.58 1.07 -8.36
N PHE A 173 -12.42 0.44 -8.17
CA PHE A 173 -12.30 -0.99 -8.39
C PHE A 173 -13.02 -1.72 -7.25
N SER A 174 -14.19 -2.23 -7.53
CA SER A 174 -14.82 -3.28 -6.73
C SER A 174 -14.38 -4.62 -7.32
N SER A 175 -13.70 -5.45 -6.54
CA SER A 175 -13.42 -6.83 -6.95
C SER A 175 -14.74 -7.58 -7.05
N SER A 176 -15.20 -7.82 -8.29
CA SER A 176 -16.34 -8.68 -8.55
C SER A 176 -16.03 -10.19 -8.30
N GLN A 177 -14.85 -10.49 -7.76
CA GLN A 177 -14.39 -11.85 -7.45
C GLN A 177 -14.43 -12.21 -5.97
N VAL A 178 -15.01 -11.37 -5.11
CA VAL A 178 -15.38 -11.83 -3.78
C VAL A 178 -16.60 -12.73 -3.97
N PRO A 179 -16.56 -14.01 -3.57
CA PRO A 179 -17.77 -14.81 -3.53
C PRO A 179 -18.81 -14.04 -2.70
N SER A 180 -19.90 -13.62 -3.33
CA SER A 180 -20.99 -13.04 -2.57
C SER A 180 -21.61 -14.17 -1.72
N ALA A 181 -22.23 -13.83 -0.60
CA ALA A 181 -22.99 -14.83 0.17
C ALA A 181 -24.02 -15.57 -0.71
N LEU A 182 -24.46 -14.98 -1.82
CA LEU A 182 -25.28 -15.56 -2.87
C LEU A 182 -24.63 -16.76 -3.56
N ASP A 183 -23.30 -16.80 -3.69
CA ASP A 183 -22.57 -17.93 -4.28
C ASP A 183 -22.46 -19.14 -3.33
N LEU A 184 -22.76 -18.93 -2.05
CA LEU A 184 -22.78 -19.99 -1.04
C LEU A 184 -24.16 -20.66 -0.90
N GLY A 185 -25.17 -20.25 -1.71
CA GLY A 185 -26.51 -20.82 -1.68
C GLY A 185 -27.28 -20.54 -0.39
N VAL A 186 -26.88 -19.52 0.36
CA VAL A 186 -27.61 -19.05 1.54
C VAL A 186 -28.80 -18.24 1.04
N GLU A 187 -30.01 -18.69 1.35
CA GLU A 187 -31.22 -17.90 1.12
C GLU A 187 -31.08 -16.58 1.91
N GLN A 188 -31.25 -15.45 1.22
CA GLN A 188 -31.28 -14.17 1.91
C GLN A 188 -32.50 -14.12 2.82
N PRO A 189 -32.31 -13.82 4.12
CA PRO A 189 -33.45 -13.63 5.00
C PRO A 189 -34.27 -12.42 4.54
N ASP A 190 -35.59 -12.50 4.70
CA ASP A 190 -36.48 -11.37 4.45
C ASP A 190 -36.23 -10.29 5.51
N GLY A 191 -35.97 -9.04 5.07
CA GLY A 191 -35.76 -7.94 5.98
C GLY A 191 -35.17 -6.71 5.31
N GLU A 192 -34.86 -5.70 6.09
CA GLU A 192 -34.19 -4.47 5.60
C GLU A 192 -32.68 -4.69 5.45
N GLU A 193 -32.16 -4.41 4.27
CA GLU A 193 -30.75 -4.60 3.97
C GLU A 193 -29.90 -3.43 4.48
N ILE A 194 -28.85 -3.75 5.21
CA ILE A 194 -27.79 -2.80 5.56
C ILE A 194 -26.63 -2.98 4.61
N THR A 195 -26.32 -1.92 3.87
CA THR A 195 -25.30 -1.95 2.83
C THR A 195 -24.04 -1.18 3.25
N SER A 196 -22.89 -1.55 2.70
CA SER A 196 -21.65 -0.83 2.90
C SER A 196 -21.67 0.53 2.19
N PRO A 197 -21.40 1.65 2.89
CA PRO A 197 -21.33 2.98 2.26
C PRO A 197 -20.08 3.16 1.38
N ILE A 198 -19.06 2.34 1.57
CA ILE A 198 -17.76 2.45 0.89
C ILE A 198 -17.17 1.08 0.59
N SER A 199 -16.18 1.03 -0.32
CA SER A 199 -15.33 -0.16 -0.46
C SER A 199 -14.31 -0.20 0.68
N ALA A 200 -14.30 -1.28 1.48
CA ALA A 200 -13.56 -1.37 2.73
C ALA A 200 -13.27 -2.83 3.12
N CYS A 201 -12.51 -3.01 4.18
CA CYS A 201 -12.40 -4.27 4.91
C CYS A 201 -13.33 -4.24 6.14
N VAL A 202 -13.99 -5.32 6.46
CA VAL A 202 -14.72 -5.48 7.72
C VAL A 202 -13.70 -5.57 8.85
N TRP A 203 -13.56 -4.49 9.60
CA TRP A 203 -12.58 -4.39 10.69
C TRP A 203 -13.09 -5.11 11.94
N LYS A 204 -14.34 -4.84 12.32
CA LYS A 204 -14.93 -5.40 13.53
C LYS A 204 -16.43 -5.51 13.40
N VAL A 205 -16.98 -6.67 13.78
CA VAL A 205 -18.41 -6.90 13.96
C VAL A 205 -18.73 -6.68 15.45
N LEU A 206 -19.65 -5.76 15.76
CA LEU A 206 -19.92 -5.33 17.13
C LEU A 206 -21.02 -6.12 17.84
N LEU A 207 -21.84 -6.84 17.09
CA LEU A 207 -22.99 -7.62 17.58
C LEU A 207 -22.89 -9.08 17.14
N ALA A 208 -23.40 -9.98 17.96
CA ALA A 208 -23.52 -11.37 17.60
C ALA A 208 -24.61 -11.58 16.53
N ASP A 209 -24.50 -12.68 15.78
CA ASP A 209 -25.55 -13.07 14.85
C ASP A 209 -26.87 -13.37 15.61
N ASN A 210 -28.01 -12.94 15.06
CA ASN A 210 -29.34 -13.02 15.69
C ASN A 210 -29.49 -12.16 16.96
N GLU A 211 -28.67 -11.15 17.17
CA GLU A 211 -28.82 -10.21 18.28
C GLU A 211 -29.82 -9.09 17.93
N ALA A 212 -30.55 -8.61 18.92
CA ALA A 212 -31.49 -7.51 18.77
C ALA A 212 -30.72 -6.18 18.69
N VAL A 213 -31.11 -5.29 17.78
CA VAL A 213 -30.49 -4.01 17.53
C VAL A 213 -31.51 -2.89 17.54
N GLU A 214 -31.12 -1.71 18.02
CA GLU A 214 -31.92 -0.48 17.98
C GLU A 214 -31.56 0.38 16.77
N GLU A 215 -32.50 1.18 16.27
CA GLU A 215 -32.23 2.16 15.20
C GLU A 215 -31.13 3.13 15.63
N GLY A 216 -30.12 3.35 14.75
CA GLY A 216 -28.96 4.21 14.99
C GLY A 216 -27.84 3.56 15.80
N GLN A 217 -28.00 2.34 16.29
CA GLN A 217 -26.95 1.60 16.98
C GLN A 217 -25.82 1.25 16.01
N GLU A 218 -24.56 1.46 16.44
CA GLU A 218 -23.38 0.99 15.69
C GLU A 218 -23.32 -0.54 15.72
N ILE A 219 -23.22 -1.16 14.54
CA ILE A 219 -23.29 -2.61 14.38
C ILE A 219 -22.02 -3.23 13.84
N ILE A 220 -21.28 -2.49 13.00
CA ILE A 220 -20.06 -2.94 12.35
C ILE A 220 -19.14 -1.75 12.08
N VAL A 221 -17.85 -1.98 12.17
CA VAL A 221 -16.82 -1.01 11.80
C VAL A 221 -16.12 -1.50 10.55
N LEU A 222 -16.10 -0.67 9.53
CA LEU A 222 -15.37 -0.89 8.29
C LEU A 222 -14.07 -0.11 8.33
N GLU A 223 -12.99 -0.64 7.75
CA GLU A 223 -11.72 0.07 7.60
C GLU A 223 -11.40 0.30 6.13
N SER A 224 -11.16 1.55 5.77
CA SER A 224 -10.64 1.94 4.47
C SER A 224 -9.50 2.92 4.64
N MET A 225 -8.32 2.59 4.11
CA MET A 225 -7.13 3.45 4.15
C MET A 225 -6.76 3.90 5.57
N LYS A 226 -6.87 3.01 6.57
CA LYS A 226 -6.63 3.27 8.00
C LYS A 226 -7.63 4.25 8.62
N THR A 227 -8.76 4.45 7.99
CA THR A 227 -9.87 5.21 8.54
C THR A 227 -10.99 4.25 8.89
N GLU A 228 -11.40 4.26 10.15
CA GLU A 228 -12.53 3.50 10.63
C GLU A 228 -13.83 4.22 10.27
N VAL A 229 -14.77 3.49 9.72
CA VAL A 229 -16.09 3.98 9.31
C VAL A 229 -17.13 3.11 9.99
N PRO A 230 -17.79 3.60 11.06
CA PRO A 230 -18.88 2.89 11.69
C PRO A 230 -20.11 2.88 10.77
N VAL A 231 -20.80 1.75 10.74
CA VAL A 231 -22.11 1.58 10.09
C VAL A 231 -23.13 1.33 11.16
N THR A 232 -24.24 2.06 11.08
CA THR A 232 -25.33 1.99 12.05
C THR A 232 -26.56 1.27 11.46
N ALA A 233 -27.38 0.69 12.33
CA ALA A 233 -28.65 0.10 11.96
C ALA A 233 -29.62 1.18 11.47
N THR A 234 -30.32 0.91 10.38
CA THR A 234 -31.34 1.79 9.78
C THR A 234 -32.71 1.70 10.47
N CYS A 235 -32.96 0.60 11.13
CA CYS A 235 -34.19 0.36 11.92
C CYS A 235 -33.88 -0.59 13.08
N ALA A 236 -34.83 -0.73 14.03
CA ALA A 236 -34.76 -1.75 15.06
C ALA A 236 -35.16 -3.12 14.50
N GLY A 237 -34.49 -4.18 14.96
CA GLY A 237 -34.80 -5.54 14.51
C GLY A 237 -33.83 -6.58 15.05
N THR A 238 -33.80 -7.75 14.44
CA THR A 238 -32.85 -8.83 14.72
C THR A 238 -31.88 -8.91 13.56
N ILE A 239 -30.56 -8.81 13.83
CA ILE A 239 -29.51 -8.76 12.78
C ILE A 239 -29.11 -10.17 12.34
N THR A 240 -28.99 -10.36 11.02
CA THR A 240 -28.38 -11.55 10.43
C THR A 240 -27.23 -11.12 9.56
N TRP A 241 -26.01 -11.59 9.87
CA TRP A 241 -24.78 -11.21 9.17
C TRP A 241 -24.59 -11.97 7.87
N LEU A 242 -24.22 -11.24 6.81
CA LEU A 242 -23.83 -11.79 5.49
C LEU A 242 -22.33 -11.63 5.22
N VAL A 243 -21.59 -11.06 6.17
CA VAL A 243 -20.14 -10.83 6.10
C VAL A 243 -19.47 -11.26 7.39
N VAL A 244 -18.14 -11.44 7.32
CA VAL A 244 -17.30 -11.79 8.48
C VAL A 244 -16.15 -10.81 8.62
N GLU A 245 -15.59 -10.71 9.83
CA GLU A 245 -14.39 -9.91 10.07
C GLU A 245 -13.24 -10.31 9.14
N GLY A 246 -12.50 -9.30 8.64
CA GLY A 246 -11.42 -9.47 7.67
C GLY A 246 -11.88 -9.60 6.21
N GLN A 247 -13.19 -9.68 5.93
CA GLN A 247 -13.72 -9.74 4.58
C GLN A 247 -13.64 -8.36 3.90
N THR A 248 -13.26 -8.34 2.63
CA THR A 248 -13.36 -7.13 1.80
C THR A 248 -14.76 -6.99 1.26
N VAL A 249 -15.34 -5.80 1.36
CA VAL A 249 -16.69 -5.45 0.89
C VAL A 249 -16.62 -4.28 -0.09
N SER A 250 -17.56 -4.27 -1.03
CA SER A 250 -17.71 -3.17 -2.00
C SER A 250 -18.76 -2.18 -1.52
N ALA A 251 -18.66 -0.93 -1.99
CA ALA A 251 -19.73 0.06 -1.79
C ALA A 251 -21.06 -0.47 -2.36
N GLY A 252 -22.14 -0.41 -1.56
CA GLY A 252 -23.45 -0.94 -1.90
C GLY A 252 -23.62 -2.46 -1.67
N GLN A 253 -22.59 -3.18 -1.24
CA GLN A 253 -22.71 -4.59 -0.89
C GLN A 253 -23.49 -4.74 0.42
N THR A 254 -24.43 -5.69 0.47
CA THR A 254 -25.19 -6.00 1.68
C THR A 254 -24.28 -6.63 2.74
N LEU A 255 -24.26 -6.06 3.93
CA LEU A 255 -23.49 -6.48 5.10
C LEU A 255 -24.30 -7.37 6.03
N ALA A 256 -25.55 -6.99 6.23
CA ALA A 256 -26.49 -7.66 7.12
C ALA A 256 -27.94 -7.41 6.67
N VAL A 257 -28.85 -8.20 7.20
CA VAL A 257 -30.32 -8.02 7.07
C VAL A 257 -30.93 -7.88 8.47
N LEU A 258 -31.83 -6.91 8.62
CA LEU A 258 -32.61 -6.70 9.83
C LEU A 258 -34.02 -7.28 9.64
N ALA A 259 -34.34 -8.31 10.39
CA ALA A 259 -35.68 -8.84 10.48
C ALA A 259 -36.47 -8.11 11.59
N SER A 260 -37.68 -7.68 11.30
CA SER A 260 -38.59 -7.00 12.24
C SER A 260 -39.13 -7.95 13.30
#